data_0594c60b7de95fcdc73295b73b8fae51
#
_entry.id   0594c60b7de95fcdc73295b73b8fae51
#
_cell.length_a   1.000
_cell.length_b   1.000
_cell.length_c   1.000
_cell.angle_alpha   90.00
_cell.angle_beta   90.00
_cell.angle_gamma   90.00
#
_symmetry.space_group_name_H-M   'P 1'
#
loop_
_entity.id
_entity.type
_entity.pdbx_description
1 polymer ?
#
loop_
_entity_poly.entity_id
_entity_poly.type
_entity_poly.pdbx_seq_one_letter_code
_entity_poly.pdbx_strand_id
1 'polypeptide(L)'
;MANEQQQTQPQVAIPLPKGKKNAVQIGCICMMLSVAMYGLVFATLTSPILESVNAMGYVSLFSIFAGMGVSIMTPIGGKLGDLIGRRNIVVIPGIICAVCGIAFAFVRSLVPLMILRLLIGFAQGAFTAAPYIIAGLINERKDVPKAMGMLATAIAVGGFGGSIIAGILTDMGLLKVAILMPAVPLILGVVLIGMNMPNVKREGKVAIDIPGIIALVVALAGILLALNFGSSMGWGNPAIIAGFVIGIVALVVLVKIEGKSAEPLIPLKLFKNSQYTVLLIVGFICYFYQSAMNVYAPIGAMKVMGAATSAAGALQM
;
A
#
# COMPACT_ATOMS: atom_id res chain seq x y z
N MET A 1 40.00 -4.50 13.58
CA MET A 1 39.68 -5.51 12.57
C MET A 1 38.97 -6.69 13.24
N ALA A 2 37.79 -6.47 13.75
CA ALA A 2 36.93 -7.54 14.29
C ALA A 2 35.53 -6.98 14.45
N ASN A 3 34.76 -6.83 13.37
CA ASN A 3 33.31 -6.56 13.45
C ASN A 3 32.58 -6.57 12.07
N GLU A 4 33.14 -7.24 11.06
CA GLU A 4 32.48 -7.35 9.74
C GLU A 4 31.74 -8.69 9.53
N GLN A 5 31.57 -9.51 10.56
CA GLN A 5 31.01 -10.87 10.41
C GLN A 5 29.54 -11.02 10.86
N GLN A 6 28.80 -9.94 11.03
CA GLN A 6 27.41 -10.05 11.55
C GLN A 6 26.29 -9.77 10.54
N GLN A 7 26.52 -9.84 9.24
CA GLN A 7 25.44 -9.48 8.29
C GLN A 7 25.27 -10.38 7.07
N THR A 8 25.57 -11.65 7.14
CA THR A 8 25.12 -12.57 6.09
C THR A 8 24.73 -13.91 6.68
N GLN A 9 23.62 -13.92 7.44
CA GLN A 9 22.88 -15.18 7.48
C GLN A 9 22.37 -15.41 6.04
N PRO A 10 22.72 -16.54 5.39
CA PRO A 10 22.13 -16.84 4.10
C PRO A 10 20.63 -16.91 4.32
N GLN A 11 19.87 -16.07 3.57
CA GLN A 11 18.43 -16.23 3.47
C GLN A 11 18.20 -17.65 3.00
N VAL A 12 17.74 -18.52 3.89
CA VAL A 12 17.48 -19.91 3.59
C VAL A 12 16.39 -19.90 2.55
N ALA A 13 16.76 -20.19 1.30
CA ALA A 13 15.80 -20.37 0.24
C ALA A 13 14.82 -21.47 0.68
N ILE A 14 13.53 -21.17 0.70
CA ILE A 14 12.51 -22.18 1.04
C ILE A 14 12.50 -23.17 -0.12
N PRO A 15 12.93 -24.43 0.08
CA PRO A 15 12.98 -25.42 -1.00
C PRO A 15 11.55 -25.82 -1.36
N LEU A 16 11.05 -25.33 -2.49
CA LEU A 16 9.75 -25.69 -3.05
C LEU A 16 9.94 -26.55 -4.32
N PRO A 17 9.12 -27.56 -4.56
CA PRO A 17 9.03 -28.22 -5.85
C PRO A 17 8.77 -27.20 -6.96
N LYS A 18 9.33 -27.39 -8.16
CA LYS A 18 9.24 -26.43 -9.29
C LYS A 18 7.81 -25.96 -9.55
N GLY A 19 6.81 -26.83 -9.52
CA GLY A 19 5.41 -26.48 -9.72
C GLY A 19 4.87 -25.52 -8.64
N LYS A 20 5.13 -25.80 -7.36
CA LYS A 20 4.74 -24.94 -6.24
C LYS A 20 5.47 -23.61 -6.24
N LYS A 21 6.79 -23.61 -6.56
CA LYS A 21 7.58 -22.38 -6.72
C LYS A 21 6.98 -21.46 -7.76
N ASN A 22 6.65 -21.97 -8.94
CA ASN A 22 6.04 -21.21 -10.02
C ASN A 22 4.65 -20.67 -9.61
N ALA A 23 3.82 -21.48 -8.95
CA ALA A 23 2.51 -21.05 -8.45
C ALA A 23 2.64 -19.91 -7.45
N VAL A 24 3.58 -19.98 -6.50
CA VAL A 24 3.83 -18.90 -5.52
C VAL A 24 4.36 -17.65 -6.21
N GLN A 25 5.28 -17.79 -7.19
CA GLN A 25 5.79 -16.64 -7.95
C GLN A 25 4.67 -15.94 -8.74
N ILE A 26 3.81 -16.70 -9.42
CA ILE A 26 2.62 -16.15 -10.09
C ILE A 26 1.69 -15.48 -9.08
N GLY A 27 1.48 -16.10 -7.91
CA GLY A 27 0.72 -15.51 -6.82
C GLY A 27 1.27 -14.15 -6.38
N CYS A 28 2.60 -14.03 -6.22
CA CYS A 28 3.24 -12.74 -5.90
C CYS A 28 3.04 -11.69 -7.01
N ILE A 29 3.12 -12.10 -8.27
CA ILE A 29 2.86 -11.24 -9.44
C ILE A 29 1.42 -10.75 -9.41
N CYS A 30 0.44 -11.63 -9.19
CA CYS A 30 -0.97 -11.27 -9.10
C CYS A 30 -1.26 -10.31 -7.93
N MET A 31 -0.59 -10.51 -6.78
CA MET A 31 -0.70 -9.60 -5.64
C MET A 31 -0.19 -8.20 -5.99
N MET A 32 0.99 -8.07 -6.61
CA MET A 32 1.55 -6.78 -7.00
C MET A 32 0.72 -6.08 -8.09
N LEU A 33 0.22 -6.83 -9.04
CA LEU A 33 -0.71 -6.35 -10.05
C LEU A 33 -1.95 -5.76 -9.40
N SER A 34 -2.55 -6.47 -8.43
CA SER A 34 -3.71 -5.98 -7.67
C SER A 34 -3.41 -4.72 -6.86
N VAL A 35 -2.26 -4.66 -6.15
CA VAL A 35 -1.85 -3.48 -5.38
C VAL A 35 -1.80 -2.24 -6.27
N ALA A 36 -1.18 -2.36 -7.44
CA ALA A 36 -1.09 -1.26 -8.40
C ALA A 36 -2.46 -0.86 -8.97
N MET A 37 -3.32 -1.84 -9.24
CA MET A 37 -4.69 -1.57 -9.69
C MET A 37 -5.49 -0.83 -8.63
N TYR A 38 -5.44 -1.23 -7.35
CA TYR A 38 -6.12 -0.48 -6.28
C TYR A 38 -5.60 0.97 -6.14
N GLY A 39 -4.34 1.22 -6.48
CA GLY A 39 -3.78 2.58 -6.53
C GLY A 39 -4.32 3.38 -7.72
N LEU A 40 -3.94 3.00 -8.94
CA LEU A 40 -4.17 3.79 -10.15
C LEU A 40 -5.60 3.68 -10.69
N VAL A 41 -6.23 2.50 -10.66
CA VAL A 41 -7.64 2.35 -11.06
C VAL A 41 -8.54 3.21 -10.17
N PHE A 42 -8.35 3.15 -8.86
CA PHE A 42 -9.15 3.98 -7.95
C PHE A 42 -8.83 5.48 -8.06
N ALA A 43 -7.62 5.86 -8.44
CA ALA A 43 -7.31 7.26 -8.76
C ALA A 43 -8.13 7.74 -9.97
N THR A 44 -8.17 6.95 -11.05
CA THR A 44 -8.99 7.22 -12.23
C THR A 44 -10.49 7.25 -11.91
N LEU A 45 -10.97 6.30 -11.10
CA LEU A 45 -12.38 6.17 -10.75
C LEU A 45 -12.83 7.10 -9.62
N THR A 46 -11.95 7.93 -9.05
CA THR A 46 -12.30 8.80 -7.91
C THR A 46 -13.51 9.70 -8.22
N SER A 47 -13.50 10.39 -9.37
CA SER A 47 -14.61 11.25 -9.76
C SER A 47 -15.90 10.46 -10.02
N PRO A 48 -15.94 9.42 -10.88
CA PRO A 48 -17.16 8.64 -11.10
C PRO A 48 -17.74 8.01 -9.81
N ILE A 49 -16.88 7.54 -8.90
CA ILE A 49 -17.31 6.97 -7.63
C ILE A 49 -17.96 8.04 -6.75
N LEU A 50 -17.32 9.19 -6.56
CA LEU A 50 -17.82 10.25 -5.70
C LEU A 50 -19.05 10.95 -6.29
N GLU A 51 -19.14 11.07 -7.62
CA GLU A 51 -20.35 11.53 -8.31
C GLU A 51 -21.53 10.60 -8.06
N SER A 52 -21.32 9.29 -8.07
CA SER A 52 -22.39 8.30 -7.83
C SER A 52 -23.05 8.41 -6.45
N VAL A 53 -22.38 9.05 -5.48
CA VAL A 53 -22.86 9.29 -4.11
C VAL A 53 -23.00 10.77 -3.77
N ASN A 54 -22.98 11.67 -4.79
CA ASN A 54 -23.08 13.13 -4.64
C ASN A 54 -22.05 13.74 -3.65
N ALA A 55 -20.81 13.26 -3.69
CA ALA A 55 -19.78 13.58 -2.70
C ALA A 55 -18.47 14.12 -3.30
N MET A 56 -18.55 14.86 -4.41
CA MET A 56 -17.37 15.40 -5.12
C MET A 56 -16.49 16.34 -4.27
N GLY A 57 -17.02 16.94 -3.20
CA GLY A 57 -16.22 17.74 -2.27
C GLY A 57 -15.20 16.94 -1.45
N TYR A 58 -15.24 15.60 -1.48
CA TYR A 58 -14.44 14.72 -0.63
C TYR A 58 -13.30 13.98 -1.38
N VAL A 59 -12.91 14.43 -2.58
CA VAL A 59 -11.84 13.81 -3.40
C VAL A 59 -10.54 13.64 -2.61
N SER A 60 -10.08 14.69 -1.93
CA SER A 60 -8.85 14.64 -1.12
C SER A 60 -8.96 13.65 0.02
N LEU A 61 -10.09 13.66 0.75
CA LEU A 61 -10.33 12.75 1.86
C LEU A 61 -10.37 11.28 1.40
N PHE A 62 -10.99 11.02 0.26
CA PHE A 62 -11.04 9.70 -0.35
C PHE A 62 -9.64 9.13 -0.65
N SER A 63 -8.75 9.96 -1.18
CA SER A 63 -7.37 9.59 -1.48
C SER A 63 -6.54 9.40 -0.21
N ILE A 64 -6.70 10.28 0.78
CA ILE A 64 -5.97 10.25 2.05
C ILE A 64 -6.30 9.01 2.86
N PHE A 65 -7.55 8.60 2.96
CA PHE A 65 -7.92 7.41 3.73
C PHE A 65 -7.23 6.14 3.22
N ALA A 66 -7.11 5.96 1.90
CA ALA A 66 -6.35 4.85 1.36
C ALA A 66 -4.86 4.93 1.72
N GLY A 67 -4.24 6.09 1.46
CA GLY A 67 -2.82 6.32 1.73
C GLY A 67 -2.47 6.20 3.22
N MET A 68 -3.33 6.72 4.10
CA MET A 68 -3.17 6.62 5.55
C MET A 68 -3.18 5.16 6.02
N GLY A 69 -4.15 4.36 5.53
CA GLY A 69 -4.22 2.94 5.85
C GLY A 69 -2.94 2.19 5.43
N VAL A 70 -2.48 2.40 4.20
CA VAL A 70 -1.25 1.79 3.69
C VAL A 70 -0.04 2.25 4.52
N SER A 71 0.11 3.54 4.76
CA SER A 71 1.29 4.10 5.45
C SER A 71 1.41 3.59 6.90
N ILE A 72 0.30 3.48 7.61
CA ILE A 72 0.26 2.95 8.98
C ILE A 72 0.61 1.46 8.99
N MET A 73 0.02 0.68 8.10
CA MET A 73 0.14 -0.78 8.17
C MET A 73 1.39 -1.34 7.51
N THR A 74 2.07 -0.60 6.63
CA THR A 74 3.28 -1.11 5.95
C THR A 74 4.40 -1.50 6.93
N PRO A 75 4.84 -0.65 7.87
CA PRO A 75 5.85 -1.05 8.85
C PRO A 75 5.34 -2.13 9.83
N ILE A 76 4.07 -2.07 10.21
CA ILE A 76 3.43 -3.06 11.09
C ILE A 76 3.35 -4.42 10.39
N GLY A 77 2.98 -4.44 9.11
CA GLY A 77 2.85 -5.63 8.28
C GLY A 77 4.16 -6.42 8.17
N GLY A 78 5.29 -5.73 8.10
CA GLY A 78 6.61 -6.35 8.14
C GLY A 78 6.82 -7.20 9.39
N LYS A 79 6.56 -6.62 10.57
CA LYS A 79 6.66 -7.33 11.86
C LYS A 79 5.59 -8.39 12.07
N LEU A 80 4.35 -8.10 11.67
CA LEU A 80 3.29 -9.11 11.69
C LEU A 80 3.66 -10.33 10.83
N GLY A 81 4.30 -10.12 9.68
CA GLY A 81 4.78 -11.19 8.82
C GLY A 81 5.82 -12.08 9.50
N ASP A 82 6.68 -11.52 10.35
CA ASP A 82 7.63 -12.30 11.16
C ASP A 82 6.91 -13.11 12.25
N LEU A 83 5.84 -12.56 12.84
CA LEU A 83 5.09 -13.16 13.93
C LEU A 83 4.13 -14.27 13.47
N ILE A 84 3.23 -13.94 12.53
CA ILE A 84 2.17 -14.87 12.07
C ILE A 84 2.63 -15.75 10.91
N GLY A 85 3.75 -15.41 10.30
CA GLY A 85 4.37 -16.12 9.18
C GLY A 85 4.12 -15.48 7.83
N ARG A 86 5.05 -15.72 6.91
CA ARG A 86 5.08 -15.08 5.58
C ARG A 86 3.90 -15.42 4.68
N ARG A 87 3.32 -16.60 4.82
CA ARG A 87 2.10 -16.98 4.12
C ARG A 87 0.88 -16.24 4.70
N ASN A 88 0.72 -16.26 6.02
CA ASN A 88 -0.48 -15.75 6.67
C ASN A 88 -0.59 -14.23 6.57
N ILE A 89 0.53 -13.49 6.53
CA ILE A 89 0.51 -12.04 6.32
C ILE A 89 0.03 -11.64 4.91
N VAL A 90 0.06 -12.56 3.95
CA VAL A 90 -0.51 -12.36 2.62
C VAL A 90 -1.97 -12.79 2.59
N VAL A 91 -2.27 -13.98 3.14
CA VAL A 91 -3.59 -14.61 3.02
C VAL A 91 -4.64 -13.84 3.83
N ILE A 92 -4.37 -13.55 5.10
CA ILE A 92 -5.38 -12.93 5.99
C ILE A 92 -5.74 -11.52 5.52
N PRO A 93 -4.78 -10.57 5.39
CA PRO A 93 -5.13 -9.25 4.90
C PRO A 93 -5.58 -9.25 3.43
N GLY A 94 -5.08 -10.18 2.60
CA GLY A 94 -5.54 -10.34 1.22
C GLY A 94 -7.03 -10.70 1.13
N ILE A 95 -7.52 -11.61 1.98
CA ILE A 95 -8.94 -11.92 2.08
C ILE A 95 -9.75 -10.70 2.55
N ILE A 96 -9.28 -10.02 3.60
CA ILE A 96 -9.93 -8.80 4.10
C ILE A 96 -10.03 -7.74 2.99
N CYS A 97 -8.93 -7.52 2.25
CA CYS A 97 -8.90 -6.57 1.14
C CYS A 97 -9.88 -6.95 0.03
N ALA A 98 -9.96 -8.25 -0.34
CA ALA A 98 -10.88 -8.74 -1.35
C ALA A 98 -12.34 -8.55 -0.93
N VAL A 99 -12.69 -8.92 0.31
CA VAL A 99 -14.04 -8.75 0.85
C VAL A 99 -14.43 -7.27 0.90
N CYS A 100 -13.55 -6.41 1.42
CA CYS A 100 -13.80 -4.96 1.44
C CYS A 100 -13.89 -4.38 0.02
N GLY A 101 -13.07 -4.83 -0.92
CA GLY A 101 -13.11 -4.39 -2.32
C GLY A 101 -14.39 -4.79 -3.04
N ILE A 102 -14.90 -6.01 -2.77
CA ILE A 102 -16.20 -6.46 -3.28
C ILE A 102 -17.32 -5.64 -2.64
N ALA A 103 -17.34 -5.50 -1.32
CA ALA A 103 -18.35 -4.71 -0.61
C ALA A 103 -18.39 -3.27 -1.10
N PHE A 104 -17.24 -2.68 -1.40
CA PHE A 104 -17.10 -1.31 -1.89
C PHE A 104 -17.92 -1.05 -3.17
N ALA A 105 -18.01 -2.02 -4.09
CA ALA A 105 -18.76 -1.89 -5.34
C ALA A 105 -20.29 -1.77 -5.13
N PHE A 106 -20.79 -2.13 -3.96
CA PHE A 106 -22.23 -2.15 -3.65
C PHE A 106 -22.65 -1.02 -2.70
N VAL A 107 -21.71 -0.30 -2.11
CA VAL A 107 -22.00 0.82 -1.20
C VAL A 107 -22.54 2.03 -1.98
N ARG A 108 -23.56 2.69 -1.40
CA ARG A 108 -24.27 3.84 -1.99
C ARG A 108 -24.24 5.09 -1.12
N SER A 109 -23.41 5.13 -0.08
CA SER A 109 -23.27 6.26 0.82
C SER A 109 -21.81 6.55 1.16
N LEU A 110 -21.51 7.82 1.44
CA LEU A 110 -20.14 8.31 1.62
C LEU A 110 -19.42 7.66 2.81
N VAL A 111 -20.07 7.59 3.98
CA VAL A 111 -19.40 7.14 5.21
C VAL A 111 -18.92 5.68 5.14
N PRO A 112 -19.76 4.69 4.77
CA PRO A 112 -19.28 3.32 4.60
C PRO A 112 -18.24 3.20 3.47
N LEU A 113 -18.35 3.99 2.41
CA LEU A 113 -17.39 4.03 1.31
C LEU A 113 -16.00 4.46 1.80
N MET A 114 -15.92 5.50 2.65
CA MET A 114 -14.68 5.96 3.26
C MET A 114 -14.08 4.93 4.23
N ILE A 115 -14.93 4.27 5.04
CA ILE A 115 -14.50 3.22 5.97
C ILE A 115 -13.88 2.05 5.17
N LEU A 116 -14.57 1.58 4.13
CA LEU A 116 -14.06 0.49 3.29
C LEU A 116 -12.75 0.90 2.58
N ARG A 117 -12.63 2.15 2.15
CA ARG A 117 -11.41 2.68 1.54
C ARG A 117 -10.22 2.63 2.51
N LEU A 118 -10.44 3.01 3.77
CA LEU A 118 -9.45 2.92 4.84
C LEU A 118 -9.07 1.46 5.13
N LEU A 119 -10.05 0.56 5.24
CA LEU A 119 -9.82 -0.87 5.49
C LEU A 119 -9.06 -1.55 4.36
N ILE A 120 -9.37 -1.21 3.10
CA ILE A 120 -8.60 -1.66 1.93
C ILE A 120 -7.15 -1.18 2.05
N GLY A 121 -6.94 0.09 2.44
CA GLY A 121 -5.60 0.64 2.67
C GLY A 121 -4.84 -0.10 3.76
N PHE A 122 -5.46 -0.36 4.91
CA PHE A 122 -4.85 -1.16 5.99
C PHE A 122 -4.48 -2.57 5.52
N ALA A 123 -5.38 -3.25 4.85
CA ALA A 123 -5.11 -4.58 4.35
C ALA A 123 -3.95 -4.60 3.34
N GLN A 124 -3.93 -3.65 2.40
CA GLN A 124 -2.84 -3.52 1.43
C GLN A 124 -1.50 -3.24 2.10
N GLY A 125 -1.44 -2.27 3.03
CA GLY A 125 -0.22 -1.93 3.76
C GLY A 125 0.36 -3.15 4.48
N ALA A 126 -0.51 -4.00 5.05
CA ALA A 126 -0.08 -5.19 5.77
C ALA A 126 0.66 -6.20 4.88
N PHE A 127 0.27 -6.37 3.61
CA PHE A 127 0.88 -7.39 2.75
C PHE A 127 1.77 -6.84 1.63
N THR A 128 1.83 -5.53 1.39
CA THR A 128 2.54 -4.94 0.23
C THR A 128 4.02 -5.36 0.15
N ALA A 129 4.72 -5.45 1.28
CA ALA A 129 6.12 -5.88 1.31
C ALA A 129 6.29 -7.41 1.17
N ALA A 130 5.27 -8.20 1.53
CA ALA A 130 5.38 -9.64 1.63
C ALA A 130 5.71 -10.35 0.29
N PRO A 131 5.11 -10.02 -0.87
CA PRO A 131 5.46 -10.63 -2.16
C PRO A 131 6.93 -10.48 -2.53
N TYR A 132 7.55 -9.33 -2.23
CA TYR A 132 8.98 -9.12 -2.46
C TYR A 132 9.84 -10.03 -1.57
N ILE A 133 9.50 -10.12 -0.30
CA ILE A 133 10.18 -10.99 0.66
C ILE A 133 10.03 -12.45 0.25
N ILE A 134 8.82 -12.89 -0.11
CA ILE A 134 8.53 -14.25 -0.56
C ILE A 134 9.32 -14.56 -1.82
N ALA A 135 9.32 -13.68 -2.82
CA ALA A 135 10.10 -13.86 -4.04
C ALA A 135 11.59 -14.01 -3.75
N GLY A 136 12.14 -13.26 -2.78
CA GLY A 136 13.53 -13.44 -2.33
C GLY A 136 13.79 -14.78 -1.64
N LEU A 137 12.81 -15.31 -0.88
CA LEU A 137 12.94 -16.56 -0.12
C LEU A 137 12.82 -17.83 -0.98
N ILE A 138 12.01 -17.81 -2.05
CA ILE A 138 11.76 -18.99 -2.90
C ILE A 138 12.70 -19.08 -4.10
N ASN A 139 13.45 -18.03 -4.42
CA ASN A 139 14.35 -17.99 -5.55
C ASN A 139 15.82 -18.11 -5.12
N GLU A 140 16.64 -18.74 -5.95
CA GLU A 140 18.09 -18.73 -5.77
C GLU A 140 18.63 -17.30 -5.95
N ARG A 141 19.73 -16.98 -5.27
CA ARG A 141 20.31 -15.61 -5.26
C ARG A 141 20.51 -15.03 -6.67
N LYS A 142 20.86 -15.88 -7.66
CA LYS A 142 21.03 -15.46 -9.06
C LYS A 142 19.71 -15.10 -9.76
N ASP A 143 18.58 -15.69 -9.33
CA ASP A 143 17.26 -15.50 -9.95
C ASP A 143 16.43 -14.41 -9.25
N VAL A 144 16.85 -13.97 -8.06
CA VAL A 144 16.14 -12.92 -7.30
C VAL A 144 15.96 -11.63 -8.11
N PRO A 145 16.98 -11.07 -8.83
CA PRO A 145 16.79 -9.86 -9.63
C PRO A 145 15.71 -10.04 -10.72
N LYS A 146 15.66 -11.20 -11.35
CA LYS A 146 14.64 -11.53 -12.36
C LYS A 146 13.24 -11.57 -11.72
N ALA A 147 13.10 -12.21 -10.56
CA ALA A 147 11.84 -12.27 -9.84
C ALA A 147 11.36 -10.88 -9.43
N MET A 148 12.25 -10.01 -8.93
CA MET A 148 11.93 -8.62 -8.58
C MET A 148 11.52 -7.80 -9.80
N GLY A 149 12.21 -7.97 -10.94
CA GLY A 149 11.82 -7.33 -12.21
C GLY A 149 10.41 -7.74 -12.67
N MET A 150 10.03 -9.02 -12.51
CA MET A 150 8.66 -9.49 -12.81
C MET A 150 7.61 -8.84 -11.90
N LEU A 151 7.90 -8.63 -10.61
CA LEU A 151 7.00 -7.92 -9.70
C LEU A 151 6.86 -6.45 -10.08
N ALA A 152 7.97 -5.79 -10.44
CA ALA A 152 7.95 -4.40 -10.90
C ALA A 152 7.14 -4.26 -12.21
N THR A 153 7.31 -5.18 -13.16
CA THR A 153 6.50 -5.22 -14.39
C THR A 153 5.02 -5.42 -14.09
N ALA A 154 4.68 -6.28 -13.12
CA ALA A 154 3.29 -6.48 -12.70
C ALA A 154 2.66 -5.20 -12.14
N ILE A 155 3.42 -4.39 -11.39
CA ILE A 155 2.97 -3.08 -10.90
C ILE A 155 2.67 -2.14 -12.08
N ALA A 156 3.59 -2.05 -13.04
CA ALA A 156 3.40 -1.18 -14.20
C ALA A 156 2.18 -1.62 -15.05
N VAL A 157 2.09 -2.90 -15.39
CA VAL A 157 0.98 -3.46 -16.17
C VAL A 157 -0.35 -3.32 -15.42
N GLY A 158 -0.37 -3.65 -14.12
CA GLY A 158 -1.58 -3.56 -13.31
C GLY A 158 -2.06 -2.14 -13.10
N GLY A 159 -1.13 -1.22 -12.87
CA GLY A 159 -1.47 0.19 -12.65
C GLY A 159 -1.96 0.84 -13.94
N PHE A 160 -1.11 0.93 -14.95
CA PHE A 160 -1.43 1.63 -16.19
C PHE A 160 -2.48 0.90 -17.02
N GLY A 161 -2.26 -0.40 -17.31
CA GLY A 161 -3.23 -1.20 -18.06
C GLY A 161 -4.58 -1.29 -17.35
N GLY A 162 -4.56 -1.49 -16.03
CA GLY A 162 -5.76 -1.50 -15.21
C GLY A 162 -6.53 -0.19 -15.23
N SER A 163 -5.83 0.94 -15.16
CA SER A 163 -6.42 2.28 -15.21
C SER A 163 -7.16 2.56 -16.52
N ILE A 164 -6.55 2.20 -17.67
CA ILE A 164 -7.17 2.36 -18.98
C ILE A 164 -8.41 1.47 -19.10
N ILE A 165 -8.29 0.18 -18.77
CA ILE A 165 -9.41 -0.76 -18.86
C ILE A 165 -10.56 -0.31 -17.95
N ALA A 166 -10.26 0.15 -16.73
CA ALA A 166 -11.25 0.68 -15.81
C ALA A 166 -11.94 1.94 -16.34
N GLY A 167 -11.17 2.82 -17.01
CA GLY A 167 -11.72 3.99 -17.68
C GLY A 167 -12.70 3.61 -18.79
N ILE A 168 -12.33 2.69 -19.68
CA ILE A 168 -13.20 2.18 -20.75
C ILE A 168 -14.48 1.55 -20.17
N LEU A 169 -14.35 0.71 -19.16
CA LEU A 169 -15.52 0.10 -18.49
C LEU A 169 -16.45 1.15 -17.90
N THR A 170 -15.89 2.22 -17.36
CA THR A 170 -16.68 3.33 -16.77
C THR A 170 -17.41 4.12 -17.86
N ASP A 171 -16.73 4.43 -18.96
CA ASP A 171 -17.34 5.10 -20.13
C ASP A 171 -18.47 4.26 -20.75
N MET A 172 -18.40 2.93 -20.63
CA MET A 172 -19.47 1.99 -21.01
C MET A 172 -20.60 1.88 -19.95
N GLY A 173 -20.54 2.63 -18.85
CA GLY A 173 -21.52 2.55 -17.75
C GLY A 173 -21.31 1.37 -16.78
N LEU A 174 -20.19 0.66 -16.89
CA LEU A 174 -19.88 -0.54 -16.10
C LEU A 174 -19.00 -0.21 -14.89
N LEU A 175 -19.25 0.91 -14.19
CA LEU A 175 -18.46 1.38 -13.05
C LEU A 175 -18.25 0.30 -11.97
N LYS A 176 -19.29 -0.51 -11.66
CA LYS A 176 -19.15 -1.59 -10.68
C LYS A 176 -18.13 -2.65 -11.10
N VAL A 177 -18.09 -3.01 -12.37
CA VAL A 177 -17.12 -3.98 -12.90
C VAL A 177 -15.71 -3.40 -12.81
N ALA A 178 -15.54 -2.12 -13.14
CA ALA A 178 -14.26 -1.42 -13.00
C ALA A 178 -13.75 -1.42 -11.54
N ILE A 179 -14.64 -1.20 -10.56
CA ILE A 179 -14.30 -1.25 -9.12
C ILE A 179 -13.90 -2.65 -8.67
N LEU A 180 -14.54 -3.70 -9.20
CA LEU A 180 -14.28 -5.10 -8.84
C LEU A 180 -12.99 -5.66 -9.48
N MET A 181 -12.52 -5.04 -10.56
CA MET A 181 -11.40 -5.54 -11.35
C MET A 181 -10.13 -5.84 -10.52
N PRO A 182 -9.70 -5.01 -9.54
CA PRO A 182 -8.52 -5.29 -8.73
C PRO A 182 -8.66 -6.52 -7.82
N ALA A 183 -9.88 -6.90 -7.46
CA ALA A 183 -10.12 -8.05 -6.59
C ALA A 183 -9.82 -9.39 -7.27
N VAL A 184 -9.93 -9.48 -8.60
CA VAL A 184 -9.69 -10.71 -9.35
C VAL A 184 -8.25 -11.21 -9.21
N PRO A 185 -7.21 -10.44 -9.57
CA PRO A 185 -5.83 -10.87 -9.38
C PRO A 185 -5.48 -11.02 -7.89
N LEU A 186 -6.08 -10.23 -7.00
CA LEU A 186 -5.88 -10.38 -5.55
C LEU A 186 -6.31 -11.76 -5.06
N ILE A 187 -7.52 -12.18 -5.38
CA ILE A 187 -8.05 -13.48 -4.96
C ILE A 187 -7.19 -14.60 -5.53
N LEU A 188 -6.82 -14.52 -6.81
CA LEU A 188 -5.94 -15.50 -7.45
C LEU A 188 -4.58 -15.57 -6.73
N GLY A 189 -3.98 -14.44 -6.41
CA GLY A 189 -2.71 -14.35 -5.68
C GLY A 189 -2.80 -14.95 -4.28
N VAL A 190 -3.86 -14.63 -3.54
CA VAL A 190 -4.12 -15.19 -2.20
C VAL A 190 -4.29 -16.70 -2.24
N VAL A 191 -5.05 -17.23 -3.20
CA VAL A 191 -5.28 -18.68 -3.37
C VAL A 191 -3.96 -19.38 -3.74
N LEU A 192 -3.23 -18.89 -4.72
CA LEU A 192 -1.98 -19.51 -5.17
C LEU A 192 -0.93 -19.56 -4.07
N ILE A 193 -0.75 -18.47 -3.32
CA ILE A 193 0.20 -18.42 -2.20
C ILE A 193 -0.32 -19.27 -1.03
N GLY A 194 -1.60 -19.15 -0.71
CA GLY A 194 -2.21 -19.87 0.39
C GLY A 194 -2.12 -21.39 0.27
N MET A 195 -2.27 -21.92 -0.93
CA MET A 195 -2.24 -23.38 -1.18
C MET A 195 -0.83 -23.95 -1.38
N ASN A 196 0.12 -23.15 -1.88
CA ASN A 196 1.40 -23.67 -2.35
C ASN A 196 2.59 -23.26 -1.46
N MET A 197 2.44 -22.28 -0.58
CA MET A 197 3.51 -21.80 0.29
C MET A 197 3.36 -22.33 1.71
N PRO A 198 4.41 -22.93 2.32
CA PRO A 198 4.40 -23.23 3.75
C PRO A 198 4.42 -21.93 4.57
N ASN A 199 3.80 -21.94 5.76
CA ASN A 199 3.84 -20.80 6.63
C ASN A 199 5.14 -20.75 7.42
N VAL A 200 6.09 -19.95 6.96
CA VAL A 200 7.40 -19.78 7.60
C VAL A 200 7.32 -18.55 8.52
N LYS A 201 7.60 -18.78 9.80
CA LYS A 201 7.71 -17.76 10.84
C LYS A 201 9.18 -17.50 11.14
N ARG A 202 9.50 -16.33 11.63
CA ARG A 202 10.83 -16.05 12.18
C ARG A 202 11.01 -16.85 13.48
N GLU A 203 12.15 -17.49 13.63
CA GLU A 203 12.54 -18.17 14.89
C GLU A 203 12.90 -17.10 15.94
N GLY A 204 12.43 -17.30 17.16
CA GLY A 204 12.66 -16.41 18.30
C GLY A 204 11.43 -15.60 18.72
N LYS A 205 11.57 -14.87 19.83
CA LYS A 205 10.50 -13.98 20.34
C LYS A 205 10.49 -12.70 19.51
N VAL A 206 9.46 -12.50 18.74
CA VAL A 206 9.19 -11.23 18.05
C VAL A 206 8.37 -10.36 18.98
N ALA A 207 8.93 -9.27 19.47
CA ALA A 207 8.21 -8.30 20.29
C ALA A 207 7.47 -7.30 19.39
N ILE A 208 6.21 -7.04 19.70
CA ILE A 208 5.44 -5.99 19.04
C ILE A 208 5.60 -4.72 19.88
N ASP A 209 6.10 -3.67 19.26
CA ASP A 209 6.20 -2.35 19.88
C ASP A 209 4.84 -1.64 19.81
N ILE A 210 3.92 -2.00 20.70
CA ILE A 210 2.58 -1.39 20.76
C ILE A 210 2.64 0.13 20.96
N PRO A 211 3.48 0.67 21.89
CA PRO A 211 3.63 2.12 22.02
C PRO A 211 4.11 2.80 20.73
N GLY A 212 5.08 2.19 20.03
CA GLY A 212 5.55 2.70 18.74
C GLY A 212 4.46 2.69 17.68
N ILE A 213 3.64 1.63 17.60
CA ILE A 213 2.48 1.56 16.70
C ILE A 213 1.49 2.68 17.01
N ILE A 214 1.11 2.89 18.26
CA ILE A 214 0.17 3.94 18.66
C ILE A 214 0.73 5.32 18.30
N ALA A 215 1.99 5.57 18.61
CA ALA A 215 2.65 6.83 18.28
C ALA A 215 2.68 7.08 16.76
N LEU A 216 2.96 6.04 15.94
CA LEU A 216 2.92 6.11 14.48
C LEU A 216 1.52 6.45 13.96
N VAL A 217 0.48 5.77 14.46
CA VAL A 217 -0.92 6.01 14.08
C VAL A 217 -1.32 7.44 14.39
N VAL A 218 -1.05 7.92 15.61
CA VAL A 218 -1.39 9.28 16.03
C VAL A 218 -0.61 10.32 15.23
N ALA A 219 0.67 10.09 14.97
CA ALA A 219 1.51 10.99 14.17
C ALA A 219 0.96 11.14 12.75
N LEU A 220 0.73 10.02 12.05
CA LEU A 220 0.23 10.04 10.68
C LEU A 220 -1.21 10.57 10.60
N ALA A 221 -2.10 10.13 11.46
CA ALA A 221 -3.48 10.62 11.49
C ALA A 221 -3.53 12.12 11.77
N GLY A 222 -2.80 12.60 12.79
CA GLY A 222 -2.78 14.02 13.15
C GLY A 222 -2.29 14.91 12.00
N ILE A 223 -1.16 14.56 11.40
CA ILE A 223 -0.58 15.35 10.30
C ILE A 223 -1.44 15.27 9.04
N LEU A 224 -1.83 14.06 8.61
CA LEU A 224 -2.56 13.88 7.34
C LEU A 224 -3.96 14.46 7.38
N LEU A 225 -4.68 14.32 8.49
CA LEU A 225 -6.00 14.94 8.65
C LEU A 225 -5.90 16.47 8.75
N ALA A 226 -4.91 17.00 9.47
CA ALA A 226 -4.69 18.45 9.54
C ALA A 226 -4.36 19.04 8.16
N LEU A 227 -3.50 18.37 7.37
CA LEU A 227 -3.22 18.75 5.98
C LEU A 227 -4.48 18.73 5.11
N ASN A 228 -5.32 17.71 5.26
CA ASN A 228 -6.52 17.56 4.44
C ASN A 228 -7.57 18.65 4.75
N PHE A 229 -7.85 18.85 6.04
CA PHE A 229 -8.90 19.78 6.46
C PHE A 229 -8.43 21.23 6.55
N GLY A 230 -7.12 21.49 6.52
CA GLY A 230 -6.55 22.83 6.61
C GLY A 230 -7.04 23.77 5.50
N SER A 231 -7.23 23.26 4.28
CA SER A 231 -7.75 24.06 3.16
C SER A 231 -9.24 24.38 3.28
N SER A 232 -10.05 23.52 3.90
CA SER A 232 -11.51 23.70 4.03
C SER A 232 -11.91 24.42 5.31
N MET A 233 -11.19 24.16 6.42
CA MET A 233 -11.49 24.77 7.73
C MET A 233 -10.67 26.02 8.02
N GLY A 234 -9.64 26.29 7.18
CA GLY A 234 -8.66 27.36 7.37
C GLY A 234 -7.47 26.93 8.22
N TRP A 235 -6.28 27.30 7.78
CA TRP A 235 -5.00 26.92 8.43
C TRP A 235 -4.84 27.49 9.85
N GLY A 236 -5.56 28.59 10.18
CA GLY A 236 -5.59 29.19 11.52
C GLY A 236 -6.60 28.55 12.47
N ASN A 237 -7.37 27.56 12.04
CA ASN A 237 -8.35 26.88 12.89
C ASN A 237 -7.65 26.14 14.05
N PRO A 238 -8.07 26.32 15.30
CA PRO A 238 -7.46 25.64 16.46
C PRO A 238 -7.42 24.12 16.33
N ALA A 239 -8.41 23.49 15.71
CA ALA A 239 -8.44 22.05 15.51
C ALA A 239 -7.34 21.59 14.53
N ILE A 240 -7.06 22.38 13.49
CA ILE A 240 -6.00 22.09 12.52
C ILE A 240 -4.63 22.25 13.18
N ILE A 241 -4.43 23.33 13.92
CA ILE A 241 -3.19 23.57 14.68
C ILE A 241 -2.97 22.44 15.70
N ALA A 242 -4.01 22.07 16.45
CA ALA A 242 -3.95 20.96 17.39
C ALA A 242 -3.58 19.63 16.71
N GLY A 243 -4.15 19.35 15.53
CA GLY A 243 -3.82 18.18 14.74
C GLY A 243 -2.32 18.11 14.37
N PHE A 244 -1.74 19.23 13.91
CA PHE A 244 -0.30 19.31 13.62
C PHE A 244 0.53 19.15 14.89
N VAL A 245 0.19 19.84 15.97
CA VAL A 245 0.92 19.77 17.24
C VAL A 245 0.91 18.33 17.78
N ILE A 246 -0.26 17.71 17.85
CA ILE A 246 -0.39 16.31 18.30
C ILE A 246 0.42 15.38 17.39
N GLY A 247 0.31 15.55 16.07
CA GLY A 247 1.03 14.72 15.10
C GLY A 247 2.54 14.86 15.21
N ILE A 248 3.06 16.08 15.34
CA ILE A 248 4.51 16.34 15.51
C ILE A 248 5.00 15.82 16.86
N VAL A 249 4.27 16.05 17.95
CA VAL A 249 4.62 15.52 19.26
C VAL A 249 4.65 14.00 19.23
N ALA A 250 3.64 13.36 18.63
CA ALA A 250 3.60 11.91 18.49
C ALA A 250 4.77 11.38 17.62
N LEU A 251 5.20 12.11 16.58
CA LEU A 251 6.39 11.77 15.80
C LEU A 251 7.68 11.83 16.64
N VAL A 252 7.83 12.85 17.46
CA VAL A 252 8.98 12.97 18.39
C VAL A 252 8.97 11.85 19.42
N VAL A 253 7.79 11.51 19.94
CA VAL A 253 7.62 10.39 20.87
C VAL A 253 7.97 9.07 20.18
N LEU A 254 7.51 8.86 18.95
CA LEU A 254 7.85 7.69 18.14
C LEU A 254 9.37 7.53 18.00
N VAL A 255 10.09 8.59 17.59
CA VAL A 255 11.55 8.54 17.46
C VAL A 255 12.24 8.19 18.78
N LYS A 256 11.74 8.68 19.91
CA LYS A 256 12.29 8.35 21.25
C LYS A 256 12.01 6.88 21.63
N ILE A 257 10.82 6.37 21.33
CA ILE A 257 10.45 4.96 21.59
C ILE A 257 11.31 4.05 20.73
N GLU A 258 11.38 4.31 19.41
CA GLU A 258 12.15 3.52 18.44
C GLU A 258 13.65 3.50 18.77
N GLY A 259 14.19 4.61 19.31
CA GLY A 259 15.59 4.69 19.75
C GLY A 259 15.91 3.83 20.97
N LYS A 260 14.91 3.45 21.77
CA LYS A 260 15.05 2.63 22.99
C LYS A 260 14.54 1.20 22.81
N SER A 261 13.75 0.94 21.80
CA SER A 261 13.15 -0.37 21.52
C SER A 261 14.22 -1.39 21.15
N ALA A 262 14.15 -2.58 21.75
CA ALA A 262 15.00 -3.70 21.37
C ALA A 262 14.70 -4.22 19.96
N GLU A 263 13.44 -4.12 19.54
CA GLU A 263 12.96 -4.47 18.19
C GLU A 263 12.12 -3.33 17.60
N PRO A 264 12.76 -2.25 17.13
CA PRO A 264 12.06 -1.09 16.59
C PRO A 264 11.25 -1.43 15.33
N LEU A 265 10.12 -0.72 15.10
CA LEU A 265 9.37 -0.77 13.84
C LEU A 265 10.20 -0.21 12.69
N ILE A 266 10.88 0.91 12.97
CA ILE A 266 11.74 1.62 12.03
C ILE A 266 13.15 1.69 12.63
N PRO A 267 14.09 0.85 12.19
CA PRO A 267 15.45 0.86 12.73
C PRO A 267 16.17 2.18 12.42
N LEU A 268 16.20 3.11 13.39
CA LEU A 268 16.80 4.44 13.21
C LEU A 268 18.28 4.39 12.82
N LYS A 269 18.97 3.27 13.10
CA LYS A 269 20.36 3.06 12.67
C LYS A 269 20.55 3.11 11.15
N LEU A 270 19.52 2.78 10.36
CA LEU A 270 19.57 2.84 8.90
C LEU A 270 19.77 4.28 8.38
N PHE A 271 19.23 5.28 9.07
CA PHE A 271 19.39 6.70 8.69
C PHE A 271 20.81 7.23 8.90
N LYS A 272 21.67 6.51 9.63
CA LYS A 272 23.10 6.84 9.74
C LYS A 272 23.87 6.51 8.46
N ASN A 273 23.34 5.64 7.61
CA ASN A 273 23.92 5.35 6.31
C ASN A 273 23.49 6.43 5.30
N SER A 274 24.45 7.22 4.84
CA SER A 274 24.22 8.33 3.89
C SER A 274 23.58 7.86 2.58
N GLN A 275 24.00 6.72 2.03
CA GLN A 275 23.44 6.17 0.79
C GLN A 275 21.96 5.80 0.97
N TYR A 276 21.61 5.18 2.10
CA TYR A 276 20.24 4.84 2.43
C TYR A 276 19.37 6.11 2.58
N THR A 277 19.88 7.13 3.29
CA THR A 277 19.17 8.40 3.49
C THR A 277 18.94 9.14 2.18
N VAL A 278 19.96 9.21 1.30
CA VAL A 278 19.81 9.82 -0.04
C VAL A 278 18.76 9.08 -0.86
N LEU A 279 18.78 7.75 -0.89
CA LEU A 279 17.77 6.96 -1.60
C LEU A 279 16.35 7.20 -1.08
N LEU A 280 16.19 7.38 0.25
CA LEU A 280 14.88 7.71 0.84
C LEU A 280 14.40 9.09 0.41
N ILE A 281 15.29 10.11 0.41
CA ILE A 281 14.94 11.48 -0.01
C ILE A 281 14.55 11.50 -1.48
N VAL A 282 15.34 10.87 -2.35
CA VAL A 282 15.04 10.77 -3.79
C VAL A 282 13.72 10.01 -3.98
N GLY A 283 13.52 8.88 -3.31
CA GLY A 283 12.28 8.12 -3.36
C GLY A 283 11.08 8.94 -2.90
N PHE A 284 11.21 9.73 -1.83
CA PHE A 284 10.17 10.63 -1.35
C PHE A 284 9.78 11.67 -2.41
N ILE A 285 10.76 12.36 -3.00
CA ILE A 285 10.51 13.40 -4.01
C ILE A 285 9.83 12.79 -5.25
N CYS A 286 10.36 11.67 -5.75
CA CYS A 286 9.78 10.97 -6.90
C CYS A 286 8.35 10.51 -6.63
N TYR A 287 8.10 9.90 -5.45
CA TYR A 287 6.79 9.40 -5.10
C TYR A 287 5.78 10.52 -4.82
N PHE A 288 6.23 11.63 -4.24
CA PHE A 288 5.42 12.83 -4.04
C PHE A 288 4.92 13.38 -5.38
N TYR A 289 5.83 13.58 -6.34
CA TYR A 289 5.47 14.02 -7.69
C TYR A 289 4.52 13.05 -8.39
N GLN A 290 4.86 11.76 -8.38
CA GLN A 290 4.05 10.71 -9.00
C GLN A 290 2.63 10.65 -8.41
N SER A 291 2.51 10.72 -7.08
CA SER A 291 1.21 10.67 -6.41
C SER A 291 0.33 11.87 -6.77
N ALA A 292 0.91 13.07 -6.83
CA ALA A 292 0.20 14.27 -7.25
C ALA A 292 -0.32 14.14 -8.69
N MET A 293 0.53 13.69 -9.62
CA MET A 293 0.16 13.49 -11.02
C MET A 293 -0.91 12.41 -11.18
N ASN A 294 -0.78 11.27 -10.51
CA ASN A 294 -1.73 10.16 -10.62
C ASN A 294 -3.15 10.52 -10.13
N VAL A 295 -3.27 11.42 -9.15
CA VAL A 295 -4.58 11.81 -8.62
C VAL A 295 -5.17 13.00 -9.39
N TYR A 296 -4.38 14.06 -9.57
CA TYR A 296 -4.92 15.33 -10.07
C TYR A 296 -4.92 15.47 -11.59
N ALA A 297 -4.01 14.81 -12.33
CA ALA A 297 -4.01 14.88 -13.78
C ALA A 297 -5.27 14.27 -14.41
N PRO A 298 -5.75 13.06 -14.01
CA PRO A 298 -7.02 12.54 -14.52
C PRO A 298 -8.22 13.41 -14.17
N ILE A 299 -8.28 13.93 -12.94
CA ILE A 299 -9.37 14.82 -12.50
C ILE A 299 -9.39 16.11 -13.31
N GLY A 300 -8.22 16.72 -13.54
CA GLY A 300 -8.07 17.91 -14.37
C GLY A 300 -8.51 17.67 -15.81
N ALA A 301 -8.09 16.56 -16.43
CA ALA A 301 -8.49 16.19 -17.77
C ALA A 301 -10.01 16.02 -17.92
N MET A 302 -10.64 15.32 -16.99
CA MET A 302 -12.10 15.11 -17.02
C MET A 302 -12.86 16.41 -16.77
N LYS A 303 -12.48 17.21 -15.76
CA LYS A 303 -13.25 18.40 -15.34
C LYS A 303 -12.98 19.63 -16.19
N VAL A 304 -11.75 19.85 -16.64
CA VAL A 304 -11.35 21.07 -17.38
C VAL A 304 -11.41 20.87 -18.88
N MET A 305 -10.98 19.68 -19.35
CA MET A 305 -10.89 19.38 -20.79
C MET A 305 -12.09 18.55 -21.29
N GLY A 306 -12.99 18.09 -20.42
CA GLY A 306 -14.11 17.24 -20.79
C GLY A 306 -13.69 15.86 -21.33
N ALA A 307 -12.49 15.39 -20.96
CA ALA A 307 -11.96 14.13 -21.45
C ALA A 307 -12.76 12.94 -20.90
N ALA A 308 -12.91 11.88 -21.70
CA ALA A 308 -13.48 10.62 -21.27
C ALA A 308 -12.62 9.98 -20.18
N THR A 309 -13.21 9.14 -19.31
CA THR A 309 -12.51 8.49 -18.20
C THR A 309 -11.37 7.59 -18.70
N SER A 310 -11.53 6.96 -19.86
CA SER A 310 -10.48 6.18 -20.53
C SER A 310 -9.27 7.03 -20.92
N ALA A 311 -9.50 8.22 -21.48
CA ALA A 311 -8.43 9.16 -21.83
C ALA A 311 -7.72 9.69 -20.57
N ALA A 312 -8.47 9.97 -19.49
CA ALA A 312 -7.91 10.38 -18.21
C ALA A 312 -7.05 9.27 -17.57
N GLY A 313 -7.44 7.99 -17.71
CA GLY A 313 -6.65 6.85 -17.30
C GLY A 313 -5.34 6.70 -18.07
N ALA A 314 -5.33 7.04 -19.37
CA ALA A 314 -4.12 7.02 -20.19
C ALA A 314 -3.09 8.09 -19.79
N LEU A 315 -3.51 9.18 -19.15
CA LEU A 315 -2.58 10.22 -18.66
C LEU A 315 -1.72 9.78 -17.45
N GLN A 316 -2.00 8.62 -16.88
CA GLN A 316 -1.22 8.06 -15.78
C GLN A 316 -0.01 7.23 -16.27
N MET A 317 0.13 7.05 -17.60
CA MET A 317 1.28 6.41 -18.22
C MET A 317 2.52 7.31 -18.20
#